data_9f9e841d1881c005c08806d36361483b
#
_entry.id   9f9e841d1881c005c08806d36361483b
#
_cell.length_a   1.000
_cell.length_b   1.000
_cell.length_c   1.000
_cell.angle_alpha   90.00
_cell.angle_beta   90.00
_cell.angle_gamma   90.00
#
_symmetry.space_group_name_H-M   'P 1'
#
loop_
_entity.id
_entity.type
_entity.pdbx_description
1 polymer ?
#
loop_
_entity_poly.entity_id
_entity_poly.type
_entity_poly.pdbx_seq_one_letter_code
_entity_poly.pdbx_strand_id
1 'polypeptide(L)'
;MPEGPTIIILKELVQEFKGKKIIEATGNAKIDKDLLVNKKIVDFKSWGKHFLICLPSLTIKIHFLLFGSYSINEQTKPARSLRLQLRFKNGSLYFYTCAVRTIEDNLDELYDWSADVMNEKWDPGKALQKLQNIPDTLACDALLNQDIFSTPSTLSRV
;
A
#
# COMPACT_ATOMS: atom_id res chain seq x y z
N MET A 1 8.52 11.88 0.23
CA MET A 1 8.30 10.62 -0.52
C MET A 1 7.85 9.54 0.44
N PRO A 2 6.65 8.97 0.25
CA PRO A 2 6.16 7.91 1.13
C PRO A 2 6.96 6.62 0.98
N GLU A 3 7.37 6.08 2.10
CA GLU A 3 8.14 4.84 2.18
C GLU A 3 7.47 3.87 3.17
N GLY A 4 8.06 2.71 3.42
CA GLY A 4 7.50 1.70 4.30
C GLY A 4 7.01 2.22 5.65
N PRO A 5 7.82 2.96 6.43
CA PRO A 5 7.37 3.53 7.70
C PRO A 5 6.18 4.48 7.56
N THR A 6 6.14 5.32 6.52
CA THR A 6 5.01 6.20 6.22
C THR A 6 3.74 5.40 5.94
N ILE A 7 3.85 4.29 5.21
CA ILE A 7 2.72 3.41 4.89
C ILE A 7 2.19 2.73 6.17
N ILE A 8 3.06 2.31 7.07
CA ILE A 8 2.65 1.74 8.36
C ILE A 8 1.90 2.77 9.21
N ILE A 9 2.36 4.01 9.24
CA ILE A 9 1.67 5.10 9.95
C ILE A 9 0.28 5.32 9.34
N LEU A 10 0.20 5.39 8.01
CA LEU A 10 -1.08 5.50 7.32
C LEU A 10 -2.03 4.36 7.70
N LYS A 11 -1.55 3.13 7.71
CA LYS A 11 -2.33 1.95 8.08
C LYS A 11 -2.92 2.09 9.49
N GLU A 12 -2.17 2.65 10.43
CA GLU A 12 -2.66 2.90 11.79
C GLU A 12 -3.70 4.01 11.83
N LEU A 13 -3.45 5.11 11.11
CA LEU A 13 -4.35 6.27 11.11
C LEU A 13 -5.73 5.96 10.52
N VAL A 14 -5.82 5.02 9.58
CA VAL A 14 -7.08 4.69 8.90
C VAL A 14 -7.86 3.58 9.57
N GLN A 15 -7.42 3.04 10.70
CA GLN A 15 -8.11 1.94 11.39
C GLN A 15 -9.56 2.29 11.79
N GLU A 16 -9.86 3.56 11.98
CA GLU A 16 -11.22 4.02 12.27
C GLU A 16 -12.22 3.72 11.14
N PHE A 17 -11.72 3.51 9.93
CA PHE A 17 -12.54 3.18 8.76
C PHE A 17 -12.70 1.67 8.54
N LYS A 18 -11.98 0.85 9.28
CA LYS A 18 -12.11 -0.60 9.18
C LYS A 18 -13.52 -1.03 9.58
N GLY A 19 -14.14 -1.85 8.75
CA GLY A 19 -15.53 -2.28 8.94
C GLY A 19 -16.58 -1.25 8.49
N LYS A 20 -16.16 -0.09 8.01
CA LYS A 20 -17.07 0.94 7.50
C LYS A 20 -17.33 0.75 6.01
N LYS A 21 -18.53 1.13 5.59
CA LYS A 21 -18.97 1.02 4.20
C LYS A 21 -18.54 2.26 3.42
N ILE A 22 -18.03 2.05 2.21
CA ILE A 22 -17.72 3.15 1.28
C ILE A 22 -19.04 3.70 0.74
N ILE A 23 -19.33 4.96 1.04
CA ILE A 23 -20.55 5.63 0.59
C ILE A 23 -20.36 6.17 -0.83
N GLU A 24 -19.19 6.72 -1.11
CA GLU A 24 -18.87 7.33 -2.40
C GLU A 24 -17.40 7.12 -2.72
N ALA A 25 -17.11 6.87 -4.00
CA ALA A 25 -15.75 6.79 -4.51
C ALA A 25 -15.61 7.70 -5.72
N THR A 26 -14.66 8.63 -5.67
CA THR A 26 -14.40 9.60 -6.74
C THR A 26 -12.90 9.70 -7.01
N GLY A 27 -12.52 10.56 -7.94
CA GLY A 27 -11.13 10.77 -8.33
C GLY A 27 -10.89 10.42 -9.80
N ASN A 28 -9.68 10.69 -10.27
CA ASN A 28 -9.31 10.47 -11.68
C ASN A 28 -8.57 9.14 -11.94
N ALA A 29 -8.46 8.27 -10.96
CA ALA A 29 -7.89 6.94 -11.15
C ALA A 29 -8.72 6.14 -12.16
N LYS A 30 -8.01 5.38 -13.01
CA LYS A 30 -8.65 4.56 -14.05
C LYS A 30 -9.06 3.20 -13.50
N ILE A 31 -9.95 3.20 -12.52
CA ILE A 31 -10.53 1.99 -11.94
C ILE A 31 -12.06 2.13 -11.95
N ASP A 32 -12.74 1.00 -11.85
CA ASP A 32 -14.20 1.00 -11.74
C ASP A 32 -14.60 1.35 -10.30
N LYS A 33 -14.89 2.63 -10.07
CA LYS A 33 -15.24 3.15 -8.75
C LYS A 33 -16.61 2.66 -8.29
N ASP A 34 -17.48 2.29 -9.20
CA ASP A 34 -18.82 1.76 -8.86
C ASP A 34 -18.71 0.42 -8.14
N LEU A 35 -17.66 -0.35 -8.40
CA LEU A 35 -17.39 -1.60 -7.68
C LEU A 35 -17.02 -1.39 -6.21
N LEU A 36 -16.61 -0.18 -5.86
CA LEU A 36 -16.17 0.15 -4.50
C LEU A 36 -17.31 0.60 -3.61
N VAL A 37 -18.33 1.24 -4.20
CA VAL A 37 -19.46 1.80 -3.45
C VAL A 37 -20.27 0.69 -2.77
N ASN A 38 -20.67 0.95 -1.53
CA ASN A 38 -21.39 0.02 -0.66
C ASN A 38 -20.59 -1.20 -0.20
N LYS A 39 -19.28 -1.23 -0.42
CA LYS A 39 -18.40 -2.28 0.10
C LYS A 39 -17.83 -1.87 1.45
N LYS A 40 -17.78 -2.82 2.38
CA LYS A 40 -17.15 -2.61 3.68
C LYS A 40 -15.65 -2.83 3.58
N ILE A 41 -14.88 -2.03 4.30
CA ILE A 41 -13.46 -2.27 4.47
C ILE A 41 -13.27 -3.48 5.37
N VAL A 42 -12.67 -4.54 4.83
CA VAL A 42 -12.36 -5.75 5.59
C VAL A 42 -11.11 -5.52 6.43
N ASP A 43 -10.08 -4.96 5.83
CA ASP A 43 -8.81 -4.70 6.51
C ASP A 43 -7.97 -3.71 5.71
N PHE A 44 -6.94 -3.16 6.34
CA PHE A 44 -5.88 -2.42 5.70
C PHE A 44 -4.58 -3.19 5.86
N LYS A 45 -3.87 -3.41 4.78
CA LYS A 45 -2.59 -4.12 4.77
C LYS A 45 -1.53 -3.28 4.09
N SER A 46 -0.29 -3.63 4.30
CA SER A 46 0.84 -3.00 3.64
C SER A 46 1.88 -4.05 3.27
N TRP A 47 2.60 -3.80 2.19
CA TRP A 47 3.75 -4.59 1.80
C TRP A 47 4.76 -3.66 1.11
N GLY A 48 5.89 -3.43 1.79
CA GLY A 48 6.85 -2.44 1.32
C GLY A 48 6.21 -1.06 1.17
N LYS A 49 6.19 -0.55 -0.05
CA LYS A 49 5.59 0.76 -0.39
C LYS A 49 4.15 0.65 -0.88
N HIS A 50 3.58 -0.54 -0.86
CA HIS A 50 2.20 -0.77 -1.28
C HIS A 50 1.25 -0.65 -0.10
N PHE A 51 0.24 0.18 -0.24
CA PHE A 51 -0.87 0.27 0.71
C PHE A 51 -2.06 -0.45 0.11
N LEU A 52 -2.66 -1.35 0.88
CA LEU A 52 -3.72 -2.24 0.40
C LEU A 52 -4.99 -2.03 1.21
N ILE A 53 -6.06 -1.68 0.53
CA ILE A 53 -7.40 -1.55 1.12
C ILE A 53 -8.19 -2.80 0.72
N CYS A 54 -8.40 -3.69 1.69
CA CYS A 54 -9.03 -4.98 1.44
C CYS A 54 -10.56 -4.86 1.52
N LEU A 55 -11.23 -5.24 0.44
CA LEU A 55 -12.69 -5.34 0.35
C LEU A 55 -13.10 -6.80 0.19
N PRO A 56 -14.39 -7.16 0.38
CA PRO A 56 -14.80 -8.57 0.33
C PRO A 56 -14.50 -9.30 -0.98
N SER A 57 -14.54 -8.60 -2.11
CA SER A 57 -14.38 -9.21 -3.44
C SER A 57 -13.14 -8.74 -4.19
N LEU A 58 -12.48 -7.69 -3.70
CA LEU A 58 -11.29 -7.14 -4.36
C LEU A 58 -10.45 -6.35 -3.35
N THR A 59 -9.24 -5.99 -3.76
CA THR A 59 -8.34 -5.12 -2.99
C THR A 59 -7.97 -3.91 -3.81
N ILE A 60 -7.95 -2.74 -3.21
CA ILE A 60 -7.43 -1.53 -3.82
C ILE A 60 -5.95 -1.43 -3.47
N LYS A 61 -5.09 -1.46 -4.47
CA LYS A 61 -3.66 -1.29 -4.31
C LYS A 61 -3.27 0.15 -4.61
N ILE A 62 -2.61 0.79 -3.65
CA ILE A 62 -2.11 2.15 -3.80
C ILE A 62 -0.60 2.14 -3.67
N HIS A 63 0.07 2.63 -4.70
CA HIS A 63 1.50 2.85 -4.71
C HIS A 63 1.76 4.34 -4.86
N PHE A 64 2.33 4.97 -3.83
CA PHE A 64 2.48 6.42 -3.80
C PHE A 64 3.53 6.97 -4.77
N LEU A 65 4.35 6.11 -5.35
CA LEU A 65 5.38 6.54 -6.29
C LEU A 65 6.35 7.54 -5.63
N LEU A 66 6.82 8.53 -6.41
CA LEU A 66 7.76 9.52 -5.92
C LEU A 66 7.06 10.71 -5.22
N PHE A 67 5.93 11.15 -5.76
CA PHE A 67 5.24 12.36 -5.32
C PHE A 67 3.86 12.13 -4.72
N GLY A 68 3.50 10.87 -4.51
CA GLY A 68 2.21 10.53 -3.93
C GLY A 68 2.06 11.02 -2.49
N SER A 69 0.83 11.30 -2.12
CA SER A 69 0.48 11.70 -0.76
C SER A 69 -0.96 11.32 -0.45
N TYR A 70 -1.34 11.51 0.81
CA TYR A 70 -2.69 11.25 1.27
C TYR A 70 -3.13 12.34 2.25
N SER A 71 -4.43 12.44 2.45
CA SER A 71 -5.01 13.21 3.55
C SER A 71 -6.25 12.49 4.08
N ILE A 72 -6.61 12.82 5.32
CA ILE A 72 -7.74 12.21 6.02
C ILE A 72 -8.71 13.33 6.40
N ASN A 73 -9.99 13.14 6.05
CA ASN A 73 -11.10 14.05 6.35
C ASN A 73 -11.08 15.39 5.65
N GLU A 74 -9.98 15.81 5.05
CA GLU A 74 -9.87 17.11 4.40
C GLU A 74 -9.09 16.98 3.09
N GLN A 75 -9.60 17.60 2.04
CA GLN A 75 -8.92 17.70 0.75
C GLN A 75 -7.88 18.80 0.83
N THR A 76 -6.61 18.43 0.79
CA THR A 76 -5.48 19.37 0.95
C THR A 76 -4.83 19.76 -0.37
N LYS A 77 -5.19 19.11 -1.48
CA LYS A 77 -4.59 19.36 -2.80
C LYS A 77 -5.67 19.50 -3.87
N PRO A 78 -5.34 20.12 -5.02
CA PRO A 78 -6.30 20.32 -6.12
C PRO A 78 -6.89 19.02 -6.66
N ALA A 79 -8.11 19.09 -7.16
CA ALA A 79 -8.82 17.94 -7.74
C ALA A 79 -8.04 17.28 -8.88
N ARG A 80 -7.21 18.02 -9.62
CA ARG A 80 -6.39 17.49 -10.71
C ARG A 80 -5.36 16.45 -10.24
N SER A 81 -4.93 16.54 -8.97
CA SER A 81 -3.99 15.57 -8.39
C SER A 81 -4.70 14.47 -7.60
N LEU A 82 -6.00 14.58 -7.38
CA LEU A 82 -6.79 13.61 -6.64
C LEU A 82 -7.03 12.36 -7.50
N ARG A 83 -6.41 11.27 -7.11
CA ARG A 83 -6.56 9.98 -7.80
C ARG A 83 -7.74 9.19 -7.28
N LEU A 84 -7.92 9.16 -5.96
CA LEU A 84 -9.00 8.41 -5.32
C LEU A 84 -9.44 9.12 -4.06
N GLN A 85 -10.76 9.28 -3.92
CA GLN A 85 -11.40 9.71 -2.68
C GLN A 85 -12.40 8.62 -2.28
N LEU A 86 -12.30 8.16 -1.05
CA LEU A 86 -13.26 7.24 -0.45
C LEU A 86 -13.97 7.96 0.68
N ARG A 87 -15.28 8.06 0.60
CA ARG A 87 -16.09 8.68 1.64
C ARG A 87 -16.79 7.62 2.48
N PHE A 88 -16.70 7.78 3.78
CA PHE A 88 -17.34 6.93 4.78
C PHE A 88 -18.28 7.77 5.64
N LYS A 89 -19.09 7.11 6.45
CA LYS A 89 -20.01 7.79 7.37
C LYS A 89 -19.27 8.66 8.40
N ASN A 90 -18.09 8.23 8.84
CA ASN A 90 -17.29 8.89 9.87
C ASN A 90 -16.11 9.70 9.31
N GLY A 91 -15.98 9.85 8.00
CA GLY A 91 -14.91 10.64 7.41
C GLY A 91 -14.60 10.26 5.97
N SER A 92 -13.46 10.73 5.49
CA SER A 92 -13.02 10.50 4.10
C SER A 92 -11.52 10.26 4.02
N LEU A 93 -11.12 9.52 2.98
CA LEU A 93 -9.72 9.31 2.62
C LEU A 93 -9.46 9.90 1.25
N TYR A 94 -8.34 10.60 1.11
CA TYR A 94 -7.90 11.22 -0.14
C TYR A 94 -6.51 10.72 -0.50
N PHE A 95 -6.33 10.30 -1.76
CA PHE A 95 -5.04 9.84 -2.27
C PHE A 95 -4.67 10.65 -3.50
N TYR A 96 -3.47 11.23 -3.50
CA TYR A 96 -3.01 12.17 -4.53
C TYR A 96 -1.77 11.64 -5.23
N THR A 97 -1.70 11.89 -6.54
CA THR A 97 -0.50 11.66 -7.37
C THR A 97 0.10 10.27 -7.17
N CYS A 98 -0.75 9.24 -7.14
CA CYS A 98 -0.34 7.87 -6.90
C CYS A 98 -0.87 6.94 -7.98
N ALA A 99 -0.36 5.71 -8.02
CA ALA A 99 -0.92 4.64 -8.84
C ALA A 99 -1.99 3.91 -8.02
N VAL A 100 -3.18 3.80 -8.57
CA VAL A 100 -4.31 3.11 -7.95
C VAL A 100 -4.75 1.98 -8.87
N ARG A 101 -4.80 0.76 -8.34
CA ARG A 101 -5.24 -0.42 -9.08
C ARG A 101 -6.15 -1.27 -8.21
N THR A 102 -6.95 -2.10 -8.86
CA THR A 102 -7.75 -3.12 -8.17
C THR A 102 -7.13 -4.50 -8.39
N ILE A 103 -7.16 -5.33 -7.34
CA ILE A 103 -6.62 -6.68 -7.36
C ILE A 103 -7.76 -7.61 -6.95
N GLU A 104 -8.10 -8.57 -7.80
CA GLU A 104 -9.11 -9.59 -7.50
C GLU A 104 -8.49 -10.90 -7.02
N ASP A 105 -7.16 -11.04 -7.17
CA ASP A 105 -6.42 -12.24 -6.78
C ASP A 105 -6.18 -12.30 -5.26
N ASN A 106 -5.84 -13.50 -4.80
CA ASN A 106 -5.47 -13.70 -3.40
C ASN A 106 -4.12 -13.00 -3.11
N LEU A 107 -4.12 -12.10 -2.13
CA LEU A 107 -2.92 -11.35 -1.75
C LEU A 107 -1.79 -12.24 -1.25
N ASP A 108 -2.10 -13.34 -0.59
CA ASP A 108 -1.08 -14.27 -0.09
C ASP A 108 -0.32 -14.97 -1.22
N GLU A 109 -0.92 -15.05 -2.41
CA GLU A 109 -0.26 -15.57 -3.60
C GLU A 109 0.59 -14.51 -4.30
N LEU A 110 0.19 -13.23 -4.21
CA LEU A 110 0.89 -12.12 -4.85
C LEU A 110 2.03 -11.56 -4.02
N TYR A 111 1.93 -11.61 -2.70
CA TYR A 111 2.88 -10.98 -1.79
C TYR A 111 3.50 -12.02 -0.85
N ASP A 112 4.81 -11.99 -0.76
CA ASP A 112 5.56 -12.72 0.27
C ASP A 112 5.69 -11.81 1.50
N TRP A 113 4.76 -11.97 2.43
CA TRP A 113 4.73 -11.18 3.66
C TRP A 113 5.98 -11.35 4.50
N SER A 114 6.66 -12.50 4.39
CA SER A 114 7.88 -12.77 5.14
C SER A 114 9.08 -11.97 4.66
N ALA A 115 9.00 -11.38 3.46
CA ALA A 115 10.04 -10.52 2.90
C ALA A 115 9.90 -9.05 3.32
N ASP A 116 8.75 -8.64 3.83
CA ASP A 116 8.53 -7.27 4.29
C ASP A 116 9.06 -7.09 5.71
N VAL A 117 10.17 -6.39 5.86
CA VAL A 117 10.83 -6.16 7.15
C VAL A 117 9.96 -5.39 8.16
N MET A 118 8.91 -4.71 7.68
CA MET A 118 7.94 -3.99 8.52
C MET A 118 6.73 -4.83 8.89
N ASN A 119 6.63 -6.06 8.40
CA ASN A 119 5.50 -6.95 8.64
C ASN A 119 5.81 -7.89 9.81
N GLU A 120 4.79 -8.23 10.59
CA GLU A 120 4.90 -9.19 11.69
C GLU A 120 5.37 -10.58 11.24
N LYS A 121 5.13 -10.92 9.96
CA LYS A 121 5.55 -12.19 9.34
C LYS A 121 6.97 -12.16 8.80
N TRP A 122 7.72 -11.08 9.04
CA TRP A 122 9.10 -10.97 8.59
C TRP A 122 9.93 -12.18 9.07
N ASP A 123 10.63 -12.82 8.12
CA ASP A 123 11.45 -14.00 8.38
C ASP A 123 12.89 -13.73 7.94
N PRO A 124 13.81 -13.42 8.88
CA PRO A 124 15.23 -13.20 8.57
C PRO A 124 15.90 -14.43 7.97
N GLY A 125 15.48 -15.64 8.35
CA GLY A 125 16.02 -16.88 7.83
C GLY A 125 15.80 -17.05 6.34
N LYS A 126 14.61 -16.69 5.86
CA LYS A 126 14.30 -16.72 4.42
C LYS A 126 15.12 -15.69 3.65
N ALA A 127 15.31 -14.49 4.19
CA ALA A 127 16.14 -13.47 3.57
C ALA A 127 17.59 -13.95 3.46
N LEU A 128 18.11 -14.58 4.52
CA LEU A 128 19.46 -15.14 4.52
C LEU A 128 19.61 -16.24 3.47
N GLN A 129 18.65 -17.13 3.32
CA GLN A 129 18.66 -18.17 2.29
C GLN A 129 18.69 -17.56 0.88
N LYS A 130 17.88 -16.53 0.63
CA LYS A 130 17.87 -15.84 -0.67
C LYS A 130 19.22 -15.18 -0.95
N LEU A 131 19.85 -14.57 0.05
CA LEU A 131 21.18 -13.97 -0.06
C LEU A 131 22.25 -15.02 -0.36
N GLN A 132 22.18 -16.20 0.26
CA GLN A 132 23.12 -17.30 0.03
C GLN A 132 23.05 -17.85 -1.40
N ASN A 133 21.88 -17.74 -2.03
CA ASN A 133 21.67 -18.16 -3.43
C ASN A 133 22.24 -17.17 -4.44
N ILE A 134 22.64 -15.96 -4.02
CA ILE A 134 23.19 -14.92 -4.88
C ILE A 134 24.49 -14.35 -4.27
N PRO A 135 25.52 -15.20 -4.03
CA PRO A 135 26.69 -14.78 -3.25
C PRO A 135 27.52 -13.67 -3.87
N ASP A 136 27.44 -13.50 -5.19
CA ASP A 136 28.20 -12.49 -5.92
C ASP A 136 27.48 -11.14 -6.02
N THR A 137 26.29 -11.03 -5.45
CA THR A 137 25.52 -9.77 -5.47
C THR A 137 26.07 -8.80 -4.45
N LEU A 138 26.26 -7.55 -4.86
CA LEU A 138 26.67 -6.47 -3.95
C LEU A 138 25.61 -6.27 -2.86
N ALA A 139 26.03 -5.93 -1.65
CA ALA A 139 25.14 -5.75 -0.51
C ALA A 139 24.05 -4.69 -0.78
N CYS A 140 24.39 -3.59 -1.45
CA CYS A 140 23.42 -2.55 -1.81
C CYS A 140 22.36 -3.07 -2.79
N ASP A 141 22.74 -3.91 -3.76
CA ASP A 141 21.80 -4.50 -4.72
C ASP A 141 20.87 -5.51 -4.02
N ALA A 142 21.41 -6.29 -3.09
CA ALA A 142 20.61 -7.23 -2.29
C ALA A 142 19.59 -6.51 -1.43
N LEU A 143 19.95 -5.39 -0.80
CA LEU A 143 19.03 -4.58 0.00
C LEU A 143 17.93 -3.93 -0.84
N LEU A 144 18.20 -3.65 -2.12
CA LEU A 144 17.21 -3.11 -3.06
C LEU A 144 16.29 -4.17 -3.64
N ASN A 145 16.66 -5.44 -3.52
CA ASN A 145 15.88 -6.52 -4.10
C ASN A 145 14.61 -6.77 -3.30
N GLN A 146 13.46 -6.41 -3.88
CA GLN A 146 12.15 -6.54 -3.23
C GLN A 146 11.76 -8.01 -2.99
N ASP A 147 12.37 -8.97 -3.69
CA ASP A 147 12.13 -10.39 -3.44
C ASP A 147 12.77 -10.87 -2.13
N ILE A 148 13.81 -10.17 -1.67
CA ILE A 148 14.52 -10.46 -0.42
C ILE A 148 14.02 -9.57 0.70
N PHE A 149 13.97 -8.25 0.45
CA PHE A 149 13.56 -7.23 1.41
C PHE A 149 12.56 -6.27 0.77
N SER A 150 11.31 -6.31 1.15
CA SER A 150 10.32 -5.32 0.71
C SER A 150 10.33 -4.12 1.65
N THR A 151 11.44 -3.42 1.67
CA THR A 151 11.69 -2.33 2.59
C THR A 151 11.87 -1.01 1.84
N PRO A 152 11.76 0.13 2.53
CA PRO A 152 11.99 1.43 1.93
C PRO A 152 13.36 1.55 1.29
N SER A 153 13.40 2.16 0.12
CA SER A 153 14.59 2.26 -0.69
C SER A 153 15.64 3.25 -0.19
N THR A 154 15.38 4.00 0.86
CA THR A 154 16.31 4.96 1.43
C THR A 154 17.62 4.36 1.89
N LEU A 155 17.65 3.08 2.20
CA LEU A 155 18.87 2.37 2.59
C LEU A 155 19.88 2.25 1.45
N SER A 156 19.55 2.67 0.28
CA SER A 156 20.08 2.02 -0.87
C SER A 156 20.84 2.91 -1.82
N ARG A 157 20.72 4.18 -1.74
CA ARG A 157 21.25 5.06 -2.77
C ARG A 157 22.14 6.14 -2.25
N VAL A 158 22.90 5.73 -1.34
CA VAL A 158 23.95 6.60 -0.82
C VAL A 158 25.16 6.56 -1.72
#